data_1ea9f7c01613eb21cedf3ba559fab9c0
#
_entry.id   1ea9f7c01613eb21cedf3ba559fab9c0
#
_cell.length_a   1.000
_cell.length_b   1.000
_cell.length_c   1.000
_cell.angle_alpha   90.00
_cell.angle_beta   90.00
_cell.angle_gamma   90.00
#
_symmetry.space_group_name_H-M   'P 1'
#
loop_
_entity.id
_entity.type
_entity.pdbx_description
1 polymer ?
#
loop_
_entity_poly.entity_id
_entity_poly.type
_entity_poly.pdbx_seq_one_letter_code
_entity_poly.pdbx_strand_id
1 'polypeptide(L)'
;MCENCTRHGEGKAWYLEALEYGEDLLADLNRQRYIQEFFARQARLVGRRDPIHYLRLAPTPLRPIIRSFITRRLAVDHYGQAVTIEEVEQIFSLVHGLVRVPCVCRRITRGFDESCCLGFVFRPDSLGVGNFIDPSYWQAPGGKGAEKMTVKEGLALIRQLNKKGYVHSIWTFKTPFIGGLCNCTPGDCRALVATIDYDVPVLHKGARVARVVPELCSGCGVCLPRCYFQALQISSHAVIDGARCYGCGLCAKVCPRKAITMASRLPDSTTGHELSFG
;
A
#
# COMPACT_ATOMS: atom_id res chain seq x y z
N MET A 1 10.18 8.84 -17.88
CA MET A 1 8.90 8.19 -17.56
C MET A 1 7.74 9.04 -18.05
N CYS A 2 6.77 8.44 -18.70
CA CYS A 2 5.60 9.17 -19.20
C CYS A 2 4.69 9.54 -18.00
N GLU A 3 4.32 10.82 -17.84
CA GLU A 3 3.40 11.28 -16.80
C GLU A 3 2.06 10.51 -16.79
N ASN A 4 1.63 10.02 -17.96
CA ASN A 4 0.41 9.21 -18.09
C ASN A 4 0.51 7.83 -17.42
N CYS A 5 1.71 7.22 -17.33
CA CYS A 5 1.89 5.94 -16.66
C CYS A 5 1.77 6.05 -15.14
N THR A 6 2.09 7.23 -14.58
CA THR A 6 2.05 7.50 -13.14
C THR A 6 0.72 8.10 -12.68
N ARG A 7 0.00 8.82 -13.54
CA ARG A 7 -1.33 9.38 -13.21
C ARG A 7 -2.42 8.34 -13.02
N HIS A 8 -2.22 7.12 -13.52
CA HIS A 8 -3.23 6.07 -13.50
C HIS A 8 -2.71 4.81 -12.80
N GLY A 9 -2.05 4.98 -11.66
CA GLY A 9 -1.48 3.89 -10.83
C GLY A 9 -2.50 2.81 -10.44
N GLU A 10 -3.79 3.16 -10.39
CA GLU A 10 -4.84 2.23 -10.02
C GLU A 10 -4.97 1.10 -11.06
N GLY A 11 -4.79 -0.13 -10.61
CA GLY A 11 -4.91 -1.31 -11.43
C GLY A 11 -3.70 -1.65 -12.31
N LYS A 12 -2.59 -0.91 -12.25
CA LYS A 12 -1.36 -1.14 -13.03
C LYS A 12 -0.16 -1.45 -12.13
N ALA A 13 0.80 -2.20 -12.66
CA ALA A 13 2.07 -2.52 -12.00
C ALA A 13 3.18 -1.50 -12.34
N TRP A 14 2.82 -0.22 -12.50
CA TRP A 14 3.71 0.90 -12.86
C TRP A 14 4.91 1.05 -11.92
N TYR A 15 4.78 0.58 -10.69
CA TYR A 15 5.81 0.66 -9.66
C TYR A 15 7.07 -0.16 -9.98
N LEU A 16 6.96 -1.18 -10.81
CA LEU A 16 8.12 -1.98 -11.21
C LEU A 16 9.10 -1.11 -12.01
N GLU A 17 8.62 -0.38 -13.00
CA GLU A 17 9.46 0.58 -13.77
C GLU A 17 9.97 1.72 -12.87
N ALA A 18 9.13 2.25 -11.97
CA ALA A 18 9.52 3.35 -11.09
C ALA A 18 10.66 2.97 -10.15
N LEU A 19 10.73 1.72 -9.70
CA LEU A 19 11.77 1.25 -8.80
C LEU A 19 13.14 1.12 -9.48
N GLU A 20 13.19 0.85 -10.79
CA GLU A 20 14.45 0.81 -11.55
C GLU A 20 15.18 2.16 -11.53
N TYR A 21 14.44 3.27 -11.43
CA TYR A 21 14.97 4.63 -11.33
C TYR A 21 14.94 5.19 -9.90
N GLY A 22 14.79 4.32 -8.90
CA GLY A 22 14.56 4.73 -7.52
C GLY A 22 15.65 5.63 -6.94
N GLU A 23 16.92 5.38 -7.28
CA GLU A 23 18.04 6.20 -6.84
C GLU A 23 18.00 7.59 -7.47
N ASP A 24 17.88 7.67 -8.80
CA ASP A 24 17.84 8.95 -9.54
C ASP A 24 16.65 9.80 -9.08
N LEU A 25 15.51 9.15 -8.85
CA LEU A 25 14.32 9.81 -8.32
C LEU A 25 14.54 10.33 -6.90
N LEU A 26 15.27 9.61 -6.06
CA LEU A 26 15.58 10.03 -4.69
C LEU A 26 16.59 11.18 -4.64
N ALA A 27 17.42 11.35 -5.67
CA ALA A 27 18.38 12.45 -5.76
C ALA A 27 17.73 13.85 -5.93
N ASP A 28 16.45 13.92 -6.27
CA ASP A 28 15.70 15.17 -6.40
C ASP A 28 15.57 15.88 -5.04
N LEU A 29 16.12 17.09 -4.93
CA LEU A 29 16.17 17.88 -3.69
C LEU A 29 14.77 18.28 -3.19
N ASN A 30 13.80 18.51 -4.07
CA ASN A 30 12.43 18.84 -3.68
C ASN A 30 11.74 17.62 -3.06
N ARG A 31 12.05 16.43 -3.55
CA ARG A 31 11.56 15.17 -2.99
C ARG A 31 12.18 14.89 -1.62
N GLN A 32 13.49 15.07 -1.50
CA GLN A 32 14.19 14.92 -0.20
C GLN A 32 13.59 15.85 0.86
N ARG A 33 13.39 17.13 0.52
CA ARG A 33 12.73 18.11 1.41
C ARG A 33 11.31 17.67 1.75
N TYR A 34 10.55 17.18 0.76
CA TYR A 34 9.20 16.67 1.00
C TYR A 34 9.18 15.50 1.99
N ILE A 35 10.12 14.56 1.89
CA ILE A 35 10.24 13.42 2.81
C ILE A 35 10.52 13.93 4.22
N GLN A 36 11.48 14.84 4.41
CA GLN A 36 11.79 15.45 5.70
C GLN A 36 10.57 16.12 6.32
N GLU A 37 9.90 16.98 5.56
CA GLU A 37 8.69 17.68 6.01
C GLU A 37 7.53 16.73 6.30
N PHE A 38 7.40 15.64 5.53
CA PHE A 38 6.38 14.63 5.77
C PHE A 38 6.53 14.01 7.15
N PHE A 39 7.70 13.48 7.48
CA PHE A 39 7.94 12.87 8.79
C PHE A 39 7.87 13.88 9.93
N ALA A 40 8.39 15.10 9.75
CA ALA A 40 8.28 16.16 10.72
C ALA A 40 6.82 16.56 11.02
N ARG A 41 5.95 16.60 10.01
CA ARG A 41 4.51 16.84 10.19
C ARG A 41 3.83 15.71 10.94
N GLN A 42 4.15 14.45 10.61
CA GLN A 42 3.57 13.29 11.27
C GLN A 42 3.97 13.20 12.75
N ALA A 43 5.21 13.57 13.09
CA ALA A 43 5.67 13.62 14.47
C ALA A 43 4.80 14.55 15.35
N ARG A 44 4.30 15.66 14.80
CA ARG A 44 3.44 16.62 15.51
C ARG A 44 2.02 16.09 15.77
N LEU A 45 1.62 15.01 15.09
CA LEU A 45 0.28 14.42 15.25
C LEU A 45 0.25 13.34 16.34
N VAL A 46 1.40 12.89 16.82
CA VAL A 46 1.48 11.90 17.91
C VAL A 46 0.79 12.47 19.16
N GLY A 47 -0.15 11.71 19.72
CA GLY A 47 -0.94 12.13 20.88
C GLY A 47 -2.07 13.15 20.58
N ARG A 48 -2.29 13.49 19.30
CA ARG A 48 -3.38 14.37 18.87
C ARG A 48 -4.47 13.59 18.14
N ARG A 49 -5.68 14.13 18.09
CA ARG A 49 -6.74 13.55 17.24
C ARG A 49 -6.31 13.60 15.77
N ASP A 50 -6.46 12.47 15.10
CA ASP A 50 -6.19 12.39 13.66
C ASP A 50 -7.12 13.35 12.90
N PRO A 51 -6.55 14.26 12.06
CA PRO A 51 -7.35 15.19 11.27
C PRO A 51 -8.42 14.54 10.40
N ILE A 52 -8.25 13.27 10.01
CA ILE A 52 -9.25 12.53 9.23
C ILE A 52 -10.61 12.44 9.97
N HIS A 53 -10.60 12.39 11.29
CA HIS A 53 -11.84 12.35 12.07
C HIS A 53 -12.68 13.62 11.96
N TYR A 54 -12.08 14.76 11.62
CA TYR A 54 -12.83 16.01 11.41
C TYR A 54 -13.72 15.96 10.16
N LEU A 55 -13.46 15.04 9.21
CA LEU A 55 -14.39 14.81 8.09
C LEU A 55 -15.78 14.40 8.56
N ARG A 56 -15.92 13.68 9.69
CA ARG A 56 -17.22 13.32 10.28
C ARG A 56 -17.96 14.53 10.81
N LEU A 57 -17.23 15.54 11.29
CA LEU A 57 -17.80 16.75 11.87
C LEU A 57 -18.16 17.80 10.79
N ALA A 58 -17.64 17.65 9.59
CA ALA A 58 -17.97 18.55 8.50
C ALA A 58 -19.47 18.44 8.11
N PRO A 59 -20.14 19.59 7.83
CA PRO A 59 -21.50 19.58 7.32
C PRO A 59 -21.65 18.69 6.09
N THR A 60 -22.72 17.92 6.02
CA THR A 60 -22.95 16.94 4.95
C THR A 60 -22.74 17.48 3.54
N PRO A 61 -23.23 18.69 3.17
CA PRO A 61 -23.03 19.23 1.82
C PRO A 61 -21.58 19.61 1.51
N LEU A 62 -20.73 19.86 2.51
CA LEU A 62 -19.32 20.23 2.33
C LEU A 62 -18.38 19.03 2.27
N ARG A 63 -18.79 17.87 2.76
CA ARG A 63 -17.97 16.64 2.78
C ARG A 63 -17.40 16.24 1.40
N PRO A 64 -18.22 16.22 0.30
CA PRO A 64 -17.69 15.88 -1.03
C PRO A 64 -16.62 16.86 -1.52
N ILE A 65 -16.77 18.16 -1.23
CA ILE A 65 -15.83 19.20 -1.63
C ILE A 65 -14.50 19.02 -0.89
N ILE A 66 -14.57 18.88 0.44
CA ILE A 66 -13.39 18.66 1.29
C ILE A 66 -12.68 17.37 0.88
N ARG A 67 -13.42 16.28 0.66
CA ARG A 67 -12.89 15.01 0.18
C ARG A 67 -12.17 15.17 -1.15
N SER A 68 -12.79 15.83 -2.13
CA SER A 68 -12.20 16.06 -3.45
C SER A 68 -10.87 16.83 -3.36
N PHE A 69 -10.82 17.87 -2.53
CA PHE A 69 -9.60 18.65 -2.31
C PHE A 69 -8.47 17.81 -1.70
N ILE A 70 -8.78 17.05 -0.65
CA ILE A 70 -7.81 16.15 0.00
C ILE A 70 -7.31 15.10 -0.99
N THR A 71 -8.20 14.46 -1.73
CA THR A 71 -7.88 13.42 -2.72
C THR A 71 -6.94 13.94 -3.79
N ARG A 72 -7.24 15.11 -4.38
CA ARG A 72 -6.41 15.71 -5.44
C ARG A 72 -4.99 15.99 -4.96
N ARG A 73 -4.83 16.48 -3.73
CA ARG A 73 -3.52 16.77 -3.17
C ARG A 73 -2.73 15.49 -2.88
N LEU A 74 -3.38 14.49 -2.27
CA LEU A 74 -2.74 13.23 -1.94
C LEU A 74 -2.36 12.41 -3.18
N ALA A 75 -3.16 12.47 -4.24
CA ALA A 75 -2.90 11.74 -5.48
C ALA A 75 -1.55 12.08 -6.16
N VAL A 76 -1.01 13.28 -5.91
CA VAL A 76 0.29 13.69 -6.46
C VAL A 76 1.42 13.47 -5.46
N ASP A 77 1.17 13.81 -4.19
CA ASP A 77 2.23 13.91 -3.19
C ASP A 77 2.50 12.58 -2.47
N HIS A 78 1.45 11.88 -2.05
CA HIS A 78 1.59 10.71 -1.19
C HIS A 78 0.35 9.82 -1.23
N TYR A 79 0.41 8.76 -2.00
CA TYR A 79 -0.63 7.74 -2.01
C TYR A 79 -0.02 6.34 -1.92
N GLY A 80 -0.84 5.38 -1.52
CA GLY A 80 -0.48 3.97 -1.49
C GLY A 80 -1.18 3.19 -2.61
N GLN A 81 -0.62 2.04 -2.94
CA GLN A 81 -1.29 1.06 -3.79
C GLN A 81 -1.17 -0.33 -3.16
N ALA A 82 -2.29 -1.04 -3.09
CA ALA A 82 -2.30 -2.40 -2.58
C ALA A 82 -1.51 -3.33 -3.51
N VAL A 83 -0.73 -4.23 -2.90
CA VAL A 83 0.04 -5.24 -3.62
C VAL A 83 -0.13 -6.61 -2.97
N THR A 84 -0.03 -7.67 -3.76
CA THR A 84 0.00 -9.05 -3.25
C THR A 84 1.38 -9.40 -2.72
N ILE A 85 1.50 -10.49 -1.99
CA ILE A 85 2.80 -10.94 -1.50
C ILE A 85 3.73 -11.35 -2.66
N GLU A 86 3.20 -11.87 -3.75
CA GLU A 86 3.94 -12.21 -4.95
C GLU A 86 4.51 -10.97 -5.63
N GLU A 87 3.74 -9.87 -5.66
CA GLU A 87 4.21 -8.58 -6.16
C GLU A 87 5.27 -7.98 -5.24
N VAL A 88 5.18 -8.18 -3.92
CA VAL A 88 6.24 -7.77 -2.98
C VAL A 88 7.54 -8.52 -3.25
N GLU A 89 7.48 -9.82 -3.58
CA GLU A 89 8.67 -10.59 -3.94
C GLU A 89 9.35 -10.02 -5.21
N GLN A 90 8.57 -9.61 -6.20
CA GLN A 90 9.08 -8.93 -7.40
C GLN A 90 9.69 -7.55 -7.07
N ILE A 91 8.99 -6.74 -6.26
CA ILE A 91 9.47 -5.44 -5.80
C ILE A 91 10.83 -5.57 -5.10
N PHE A 92 10.97 -6.56 -4.22
CA PHE A 92 12.19 -6.76 -3.45
C PHE A 92 13.38 -7.24 -4.31
N SER A 93 13.14 -7.81 -5.49
CA SER A 93 14.22 -8.14 -6.43
C SER A 93 14.80 -6.92 -7.16
N LEU A 94 14.10 -5.77 -7.13
CA LEU A 94 14.50 -4.52 -7.77
C LEU A 94 15.20 -3.53 -6.81
N VAL A 95 15.32 -3.87 -5.53
CA VAL A 95 15.97 -3.02 -4.53
C VAL A 95 17.22 -3.70 -3.97
N HIS A 96 18.22 -2.89 -3.59
CA HIS A 96 19.45 -3.41 -3.00
C HIS A 96 19.24 -4.00 -1.60
N GLY A 97 18.34 -3.41 -0.83
CA GLY A 97 18.04 -3.82 0.54
C GLY A 97 16.85 -3.05 1.10
N LEU A 98 16.64 -3.21 2.38
CA LEU A 98 15.52 -2.63 3.10
C LEU A 98 16.01 -1.94 4.38
N VAL A 99 15.23 -0.99 4.87
CA VAL A 99 15.42 -0.40 6.19
C VAL A 99 14.08 -0.37 6.91
N ARG A 100 14.06 -0.75 8.18
CA ARG A 100 12.85 -0.51 8.99
C ARG A 100 12.65 0.98 9.14
N VAL A 101 11.46 1.45 8.85
CA VAL A 101 11.07 2.85 9.06
C VAL A 101 9.99 2.94 10.12
N PRO A 102 9.96 4.04 10.88
CA PRO A 102 8.94 4.23 11.90
C PRO A 102 7.54 4.14 11.31
N CYS A 103 6.66 3.36 11.95
CA CYS A 103 5.28 3.24 11.54
C CYS A 103 4.50 4.49 11.94
N VAL A 104 4.36 5.44 11.01
CA VAL A 104 3.65 6.71 11.21
C VAL A 104 2.24 6.49 11.79
N CYS A 105 1.50 5.56 11.22
CA CYS A 105 0.11 5.31 11.61
C CYS A 105 0.00 4.85 13.06
N ARG A 106 0.76 3.82 13.47
CA ARG A 106 0.72 3.28 14.83
C ARG A 106 1.20 4.26 15.88
N ARG A 107 2.22 5.06 15.56
CA ARG A 107 2.66 6.14 16.45
C ARG A 107 1.56 7.13 16.75
N ILE A 108 0.76 7.50 15.74
CA ILE A 108 -0.35 8.45 15.91
C ILE A 108 -1.52 7.78 16.63
N THR A 109 -1.87 6.54 16.28
CA THR A 109 -3.06 5.86 16.79
C THR A 109 -2.85 5.21 18.14
N ARG A 110 -1.67 4.67 18.42
CA ARG A 110 -1.34 3.89 19.63
C ARG A 110 -0.24 4.48 20.51
N GLY A 111 0.49 5.48 20.02
CA GLY A 111 1.63 6.07 20.75
C GLY A 111 2.91 5.24 20.73
N PHE A 112 2.94 4.09 20.04
CA PHE A 112 4.12 3.25 19.93
C PHE A 112 4.33 2.71 18.50
N ASP A 113 5.52 2.16 18.23
CA ASP A 113 5.91 1.63 16.93
C ASP A 113 6.10 0.11 16.98
N GLU A 114 5.54 -0.60 16.00
CA GLU A 114 5.79 -2.04 15.81
C GLU A 114 6.85 -2.31 14.73
N SER A 115 7.40 -1.26 14.11
CA SER A 115 8.43 -1.32 13.07
C SER A 115 8.11 -2.30 11.92
N CYS A 116 6.85 -2.29 11.47
CA CYS A 116 6.37 -3.13 10.38
C CYS A 116 6.55 -2.50 9.00
N CYS A 117 6.83 -1.19 8.91
CA CYS A 117 7.03 -0.49 7.66
C CYS A 117 8.48 -0.60 7.21
N LEU A 118 8.69 -0.71 5.90
CA LEU A 118 10.00 -0.89 5.29
C LEU A 118 10.25 0.23 4.28
N GLY A 119 11.39 0.92 4.39
CA GLY A 119 11.90 1.79 3.33
C GLY A 119 12.73 0.99 2.34
N PHE A 120 12.70 1.39 1.07
CA PHE A 120 13.52 0.80 0.03
C PHE A 120 14.90 1.44 0.00
N VAL A 121 15.92 0.59 -0.14
CA VAL A 121 17.33 0.96 -0.23
C VAL A 121 17.82 0.60 -1.62
N PHE A 122 18.32 1.58 -2.36
CA PHE A 122 18.75 1.43 -3.75
C PHE A 122 20.28 1.30 -3.87
N ARG A 123 21.05 1.65 -2.83
CA ARG A 123 22.52 1.56 -2.75
C ARG A 123 22.98 0.97 -1.42
N PRO A 124 24.13 0.28 -1.39
CA PRO A 124 24.63 -0.39 -0.18
C PRO A 124 24.86 0.55 1.01
N ASP A 125 25.32 1.76 0.74
CA ASP A 125 25.72 2.79 1.70
C ASP A 125 24.57 3.72 2.12
N SER A 126 23.35 3.49 1.61
CA SER A 126 22.17 4.32 1.87
C SER A 126 21.23 3.69 2.90
N LEU A 127 20.33 4.51 3.42
CA LEU A 127 19.11 4.11 4.14
C LEU A 127 17.84 4.45 3.33
N GLY A 128 17.97 4.76 2.03
CA GLY A 128 16.85 5.18 1.21
C GLY A 128 16.15 6.41 1.81
N VAL A 129 14.82 6.35 1.97
CA VAL A 129 14.06 7.42 2.65
C VAL A 129 14.50 7.66 4.09
N GLY A 130 15.11 6.67 4.72
CA GLY A 130 15.62 6.76 6.09
C GLY A 130 16.70 7.82 6.30
N ASN A 131 17.47 8.16 5.24
CA ASN A 131 18.48 9.24 5.29
C ASN A 131 17.86 10.62 5.58
N PHE A 132 16.57 10.78 5.33
CA PHE A 132 15.85 12.06 5.43
C PHE A 132 14.89 12.12 6.63
N ILE A 133 14.91 11.11 7.48
CA ILE A 133 14.10 11.06 8.71
C ILE A 133 14.95 11.59 9.85
N ASP A 134 14.42 12.59 10.58
CA ASP A 134 15.10 13.15 11.76
C ASP A 134 15.45 12.04 12.76
N PRO A 135 16.71 12.01 13.28
CA PRO A 135 17.15 10.99 14.24
C PRO A 135 16.25 10.85 15.47
N SER A 136 15.67 11.94 15.97
CA SER A 136 14.74 11.91 17.10
C SER A 136 13.45 11.13 16.80
N TYR A 137 13.05 11.08 15.53
CA TYR A 137 11.88 10.32 15.09
C TYR A 137 12.08 8.80 15.19
N TRP A 138 13.32 8.31 15.18
CA TRP A 138 13.63 6.89 15.34
C TRP A 138 13.50 6.39 16.78
N GLN A 139 13.53 7.29 17.77
CA GLN A 139 13.58 6.97 19.19
C GLN A 139 12.21 6.77 19.86
N ALA A 140 11.16 6.50 19.12
CA ALA A 140 9.85 6.25 19.72
C ALA A 140 9.78 4.92 20.47
N PRO A 141 8.91 4.81 21.49
CA PRO A 141 8.64 3.55 22.17
C PRO A 141 8.29 2.42 21.19
N GLY A 142 8.92 1.26 21.32
CA GLY A 142 8.75 0.12 20.43
C GLY A 142 9.47 0.22 19.08
N GLY A 143 10.10 1.34 18.77
CA GLY A 143 10.92 1.53 17.58
C GLY A 143 12.22 0.74 17.62
N LYS A 144 12.65 0.20 16.48
CA LYS A 144 13.93 -0.53 16.34
C LYS A 144 15.06 0.31 15.74
N GLY A 145 14.85 1.63 15.65
CA GLY A 145 15.79 2.51 14.97
C GLY A 145 15.87 2.26 13.47
N ALA A 146 16.96 2.72 12.85
CA ALA A 146 17.23 2.54 11.41
C ALA A 146 17.87 1.16 11.14
N GLU A 147 17.16 0.08 11.45
CA GLU A 147 17.66 -1.29 11.26
C GLU A 147 17.69 -1.63 9.76
N LYS A 148 18.88 -1.81 9.20
CA LYS A 148 19.04 -2.35 7.83
C LYS A 148 18.64 -3.83 7.81
N MET A 149 18.02 -4.22 6.73
CA MET A 149 17.61 -5.61 6.49
C MET A 149 18.01 -6.04 5.07
N THR A 150 18.43 -7.28 4.97
CA THR A 150 18.56 -7.94 3.67
C THR A 150 17.18 -8.19 3.07
N VAL A 151 17.12 -8.37 1.76
CA VAL A 151 15.90 -8.79 1.05
C VAL A 151 15.34 -10.09 1.64
N LYS A 152 16.19 -11.05 2.00
CA LYS A 152 15.79 -12.33 2.60
C LYS A 152 15.08 -12.14 3.95
N GLU A 153 15.60 -11.30 4.82
CA GLU A 153 14.99 -10.97 6.13
C GLU A 153 13.67 -10.22 5.93
N GLY A 154 13.64 -9.28 4.99
CA GLY A 154 12.43 -8.58 4.62
C GLY A 154 11.32 -9.52 4.13
N LEU A 155 11.63 -10.46 3.24
CA LEU A 155 10.67 -11.47 2.76
C LEU A 155 10.16 -12.35 3.89
N ALA A 156 11.02 -12.77 4.82
CA ALA A 156 10.60 -13.55 5.99
C ALA A 156 9.60 -12.77 6.85
N LEU A 157 9.88 -11.48 7.11
CA LEU A 157 8.97 -10.59 7.83
C LEU A 157 7.62 -10.45 7.10
N ILE A 158 7.63 -10.17 5.80
CA ILE A 158 6.42 -9.98 5.00
C ILE A 158 5.55 -11.25 5.00
N ARG A 159 6.16 -12.42 4.83
CA ARG A 159 5.44 -13.71 4.91
C ARG A 159 4.78 -13.93 6.27
N GLN A 160 5.45 -13.54 7.36
CA GLN A 160 4.88 -13.60 8.70
C GLN A 160 3.69 -12.65 8.86
N LEU A 161 3.83 -11.39 8.41
CA LEU A 161 2.78 -10.38 8.47
C LEU A 161 1.57 -10.76 7.60
N ASN A 162 1.81 -11.31 6.40
CA ASN A 162 0.76 -11.79 5.52
C ASN A 162 -0.09 -12.90 6.17
N LYS A 163 0.55 -13.88 6.84
CA LYS A 163 -0.16 -14.93 7.62
C LYS A 163 -1.04 -14.33 8.71
N LYS A 164 -0.59 -13.24 9.35
CA LYS A 164 -1.37 -12.50 10.36
C LYS A 164 -2.52 -11.67 9.74
N GLY A 165 -2.57 -11.52 8.41
CA GLY A 165 -3.62 -10.80 7.70
C GLY A 165 -3.31 -9.33 7.46
N TYR A 166 -2.05 -8.95 7.42
CA TYR A 166 -1.66 -7.58 7.09
C TYR A 166 -1.79 -7.32 5.58
N VAL A 167 -2.39 -6.21 5.23
CA VAL A 167 -2.41 -5.69 3.86
C VAL A 167 -1.05 -5.08 3.56
N HIS A 168 -0.47 -5.45 2.42
CA HIS A 168 0.76 -4.87 1.90
C HIS A 168 0.44 -3.75 0.93
N SER A 169 1.15 -2.63 1.02
CA SER A 169 0.98 -1.50 0.10
C SER A 169 2.29 -0.74 -0.09
N ILE A 170 2.59 -0.40 -1.34
CA ILE A 170 3.68 0.52 -1.69
C ILE A 170 3.22 1.96 -1.48
N TRP A 171 4.19 2.87 -1.21
CA TRP A 171 3.89 4.27 -0.92
C TRP A 171 4.80 5.23 -1.67
N THR A 172 4.19 6.23 -2.30
CA THR A 172 4.91 7.30 -3.01
C THR A 172 5.36 8.41 -2.06
N PHE A 173 6.45 9.08 -2.43
CA PHE A 173 6.86 10.38 -1.90
C PHE A 173 7.17 11.29 -3.08
N LYS A 174 6.17 12.04 -3.51
CA LYS A 174 6.11 12.74 -4.81
C LYS A 174 6.29 11.79 -5.99
N THR A 175 5.18 11.46 -6.62
CA THR A 175 5.15 10.55 -7.79
C THR A 175 6.21 10.96 -8.83
N PRO A 176 6.94 9.99 -9.43
CA PRO A 176 6.72 8.56 -9.38
C PRO A 176 7.58 7.82 -8.33
N PHE A 177 8.29 8.47 -7.44
CA PHE A 177 9.16 7.82 -6.48
C PHE A 177 8.39 7.00 -5.46
N ILE A 178 8.81 5.76 -5.26
CA ILE A 178 8.27 4.83 -4.26
C ILE A 178 9.32 4.65 -3.17
N GLY A 179 9.00 5.12 -1.97
CA GLY A 179 9.93 5.13 -0.86
C GLY A 179 9.90 3.88 0.01
N GLY A 180 8.82 3.10 -0.04
CA GLY A 180 8.74 1.93 0.82
C GLY A 180 7.42 1.16 0.77
N LEU A 181 7.36 0.15 1.63
CA LEU A 181 6.25 -0.78 1.80
C LEU A 181 5.66 -0.64 3.20
N CYS A 182 4.35 -0.39 3.28
CA CYS A 182 3.58 -0.46 4.52
C CYS A 182 2.91 -1.82 4.66
N ASN A 183 2.78 -2.27 5.92
CA ASN A 183 2.15 -3.52 6.29
C ASN A 183 1.17 -3.22 7.42
N CYS A 184 -0.13 -3.24 7.14
CA CYS A 184 -1.13 -2.69 8.03
C CYS A 184 -2.41 -3.53 8.14
N THR A 185 -3.11 -3.30 9.24
CA THR A 185 -4.50 -3.71 9.47
C THR A 185 -5.41 -2.49 9.63
N PRO A 186 -6.73 -2.58 9.41
CA PRO A 186 -7.62 -1.43 9.48
C PRO A 186 -7.60 -0.70 10.83
N GLY A 187 -7.40 -1.41 11.95
CA GLY A 187 -7.37 -0.80 13.28
C GLY A 187 -6.25 0.22 13.51
N ASP A 188 -5.17 0.13 12.73
CA ASP A 188 -3.97 0.95 12.92
C ASP A 188 -3.66 1.86 11.74
N CYS A 189 -4.06 1.46 10.54
CA CYS A 189 -3.69 2.14 9.33
C CYS A 189 -4.60 3.32 9.02
N ARG A 190 -4.08 4.54 9.14
CA ARG A 190 -4.83 5.75 8.80
C ARG A 190 -5.28 5.78 7.33
N ALA A 191 -4.50 5.19 6.43
CA ALA A 191 -4.85 5.10 5.02
C ALA A 191 -6.00 4.13 4.77
N LEU A 192 -6.02 2.96 5.42
CA LEU A 192 -7.15 2.04 5.35
C LEU A 192 -8.41 2.67 5.93
N VAL A 193 -8.31 3.33 7.10
CA VAL A 193 -9.42 4.07 7.70
C VAL A 193 -9.92 5.18 6.76
N ALA A 194 -9.01 5.99 6.20
CA ALA A 194 -9.39 7.04 5.25
C ALA A 194 -10.13 6.47 4.03
N THR A 195 -9.64 5.37 3.48
CA THR A 195 -10.17 4.76 2.27
C THR A 195 -11.49 4.02 2.52
N ILE A 196 -11.59 3.26 3.63
CA ILE A 196 -12.74 2.39 3.91
C ILE A 196 -13.87 3.16 4.60
N ASP A 197 -13.53 3.95 5.63
CA ASP A 197 -14.54 4.58 6.52
C ASP A 197 -14.94 5.97 6.05
N TYR A 198 -14.07 6.67 5.30
CA TYR A 198 -14.30 8.06 4.88
C TYR A 198 -14.37 8.24 3.38
N ASP A 199 -14.17 7.15 2.62
CA ASP A 199 -14.19 7.17 1.14
C ASP A 199 -13.21 8.22 0.55
N VAL A 200 -12.05 8.39 1.21
CA VAL A 200 -10.92 9.19 0.72
C VAL A 200 -9.90 8.24 0.09
N PRO A 201 -9.77 8.20 -1.24
CA PRO A 201 -8.95 7.22 -1.94
C PRO A 201 -7.44 7.52 -1.81
N VAL A 202 -6.92 7.35 -0.59
CA VAL A 202 -5.48 7.43 -0.29
C VAL A 202 -4.76 6.15 -0.69
N LEU A 203 -5.46 5.02 -0.60
CA LEU A 203 -5.00 3.73 -1.05
C LEU A 203 -5.70 3.37 -2.36
N HIS A 204 -4.92 3.13 -3.39
CA HIS A 204 -5.40 2.69 -4.70
C HIS A 204 -5.47 1.17 -4.80
N LYS A 205 -6.33 0.69 -5.71
CA LYS A 205 -6.43 -0.73 -6.03
C LYS A 205 -5.17 -1.22 -6.73
N GLY A 206 -4.72 -2.44 -6.37
CA GLY A 206 -3.58 -3.11 -6.98
C GLY A 206 -3.82 -3.56 -8.42
N ALA A 207 -2.74 -3.99 -9.07
CA ALA A 207 -2.77 -4.53 -10.43
C ALA A 207 -3.53 -5.87 -10.52
N ARG A 208 -3.79 -6.51 -9.40
CA ARG A 208 -4.49 -7.78 -9.31
C ARG A 208 -5.92 -7.60 -8.79
N VAL A 209 -6.78 -8.57 -9.14
CA VAL A 209 -8.13 -8.73 -8.61
C VAL A 209 -8.37 -10.20 -8.26
N ALA A 210 -9.02 -10.46 -7.15
CA ALA A 210 -9.34 -11.84 -6.77
C ALA A 210 -10.47 -12.40 -7.67
N ARG A 211 -10.35 -13.67 -8.04
CA ARG A 211 -11.34 -14.44 -8.80
C ARG A 211 -11.59 -15.75 -8.07
N VAL A 212 -12.83 -16.22 -8.09
CA VAL A 212 -13.24 -17.49 -7.51
C VAL A 212 -13.41 -18.51 -8.61
N VAL A 213 -12.93 -19.73 -8.36
CA VAL A 213 -13.22 -20.92 -9.14
C VAL A 213 -14.35 -21.66 -8.39
N PRO A 214 -15.62 -21.54 -8.85
CA PRO A 214 -16.79 -22.00 -8.10
C PRO A 214 -16.72 -23.50 -7.78
N GLU A 215 -16.22 -24.32 -8.71
CA GLU A 215 -16.12 -25.78 -8.62
C GLU A 215 -15.20 -26.23 -7.49
N LEU A 216 -14.22 -25.37 -7.11
CA LEU A 216 -13.31 -25.63 -6.01
C LEU A 216 -13.82 -25.03 -4.68
N CYS A 217 -14.77 -24.11 -4.73
CA CYS A 217 -15.21 -23.36 -3.55
C CYS A 217 -16.29 -24.13 -2.76
N SER A 218 -15.98 -24.47 -1.52
CA SER A 218 -16.95 -25.13 -0.61
C SER A 218 -17.88 -24.18 0.14
N GLY A 219 -17.81 -22.88 -0.09
CA GLY A 219 -18.60 -21.90 0.66
C GLY A 219 -18.24 -21.76 2.15
N CYS A 220 -17.09 -22.26 2.60
CA CYS A 220 -16.70 -22.37 4.02
C CYS A 220 -16.54 -21.03 4.76
N GLY A 221 -16.48 -19.90 4.08
CA GLY A 221 -16.44 -18.56 4.67
C GLY A 221 -15.11 -18.11 5.28
N VAL A 222 -14.04 -18.94 5.32
CA VAL A 222 -12.74 -18.62 5.95
C VAL A 222 -12.09 -17.36 5.36
N CYS A 223 -12.36 -17.05 4.09
CA CYS A 223 -11.86 -15.86 3.40
C CYS A 223 -12.60 -14.56 3.79
N LEU A 224 -13.83 -14.65 4.32
CA LEU A 224 -14.68 -13.50 4.58
C LEU A 224 -14.04 -12.51 5.58
N PRO A 225 -13.57 -12.91 6.77
CA PRO A 225 -12.95 -11.99 7.73
C PRO A 225 -11.60 -11.42 7.28
N ARG A 226 -11.04 -11.93 6.18
CA ARG A 226 -9.80 -11.42 5.58
C ARG A 226 -10.04 -10.31 4.56
N CYS A 227 -11.31 -10.05 4.19
CA CYS A 227 -11.65 -9.00 3.23
C CYS A 227 -12.03 -7.71 3.94
N TYR A 228 -11.05 -6.91 4.33
CA TYR A 228 -11.28 -5.61 4.98
C TYR A 228 -12.05 -4.60 4.09
N PHE A 229 -11.99 -4.78 2.78
CA PHE A 229 -12.67 -3.92 1.80
C PHE A 229 -14.11 -4.31 1.53
N GLN A 230 -14.63 -5.32 2.23
CA GLN A 230 -16.01 -5.81 2.08
C GLN A 230 -16.37 -6.16 0.63
N ALA A 231 -15.39 -6.63 -0.14
CA ALA A 231 -15.56 -7.02 -1.54
C ALA A 231 -15.98 -8.48 -1.71
N LEU A 232 -16.17 -9.23 -0.61
CA LEU A 232 -16.41 -10.66 -0.63
C LEU A 232 -17.69 -10.99 0.12
N GLN A 233 -18.52 -11.83 -0.50
CA GLN A 233 -19.75 -12.36 0.06
C GLN A 233 -19.77 -13.88 -0.10
N ILE A 234 -20.54 -14.57 0.72
CA ILE A 234 -20.76 -16.03 0.62
C ILE A 234 -22.24 -16.28 0.35
N SER A 235 -22.51 -17.06 -0.69
CA SER A 235 -23.77 -17.72 -0.96
C SER A 235 -23.54 -19.24 -0.98
N SER A 236 -23.83 -19.95 -2.05
CA SER A 236 -23.37 -21.35 -2.24
C SER A 236 -21.85 -21.46 -2.37
N HIS A 237 -21.20 -20.42 -2.85
CA HIS A 237 -19.75 -20.23 -2.96
C HIS A 237 -19.38 -18.79 -2.69
N ALA A 238 -18.09 -18.48 -2.63
CA ALA A 238 -17.61 -17.10 -2.49
C ALA A 238 -17.87 -16.31 -3.77
N VAL A 239 -18.35 -15.06 -3.61
CA VAL A 239 -18.56 -14.10 -4.71
C VAL A 239 -17.74 -12.87 -4.41
N ILE A 240 -16.99 -12.37 -5.40
CA ILE A 240 -16.12 -11.21 -5.25
C ILE A 240 -16.63 -10.06 -6.13
N ASP A 241 -16.93 -8.94 -5.50
CA ASP A 241 -17.14 -7.67 -6.16
C ASP A 241 -15.80 -7.09 -6.63
N GLY A 242 -15.51 -7.19 -7.92
CA GLY A 242 -14.27 -6.69 -8.52
C GLY A 242 -14.11 -5.17 -8.39
N ALA A 243 -15.21 -4.42 -8.32
CA ALA A 243 -15.19 -2.98 -8.13
C ALA A 243 -14.75 -2.58 -6.72
N ARG A 244 -15.06 -3.39 -5.71
CA ARG A 244 -14.65 -3.19 -4.31
C ARG A 244 -13.34 -3.87 -3.96
N CYS A 245 -12.89 -4.84 -4.75
CA CYS A 245 -11.66 -5.60 -4.48
C CYS A 245 -10.42 -4.73 -4.67
N TYR A 246 -9.57 -4.62 -3.63
CA TYR A 246 -8.30 -3.88 -3.68
C TYR A 246 -7.11 -4.72 -4.18
N GLY A 247 -7.28 -6.03 -4.38
CA GLY A 247 -6.23 -6.88 -4.93
C GLY A 247 -5.14 -7.27 -3.93
N CYS A 248 -5.37 -7.18 -2.63
CA CYS A 248 -4.36 -7.47 -1.59
C CYS A 248 -4.01 -8.96 -1.44
N GLY A 249 -4.78 -9.89 -2.01
CA GLY A 249 -4.51 -11.33 -2.03
C GLY A 249 -4.77 -12.09 -0.73
N LEU A 250 -5.17 -11.45 0.37
CA LEU A 250 -5.35 -12.11 1.67
C LEU A 250 -6.38 -13.25 1.64
N CYS A 251 -7.48 -13.08 0.89
CA CYS A 251 -8.51 -14.11 0.74
C CYS A 251 -7.99 -15.35 0.00
N ALA A 252 -7.13 -15.18 -1.00
CA ALA A 252 -6.51 -16.27 -1.74
C ALA A 252 -5.56 -17.10 -0.85
N LYS A 253 -4.79 -16.42 0.03
CA LYS A 253 -3.81 -17.06 0.92
C LYS A 253 -4.43 -17.93 2.00
N VAL A 254 -5.63 -17.61 2.46
CA VAL A 254 -6.31 -18.39 3.51
C VAL A 254 -7.25 -19.45 2.96
N CYS A 255 -7.47 -19.51 1.65
CA CYS A 255 -8.38 -20.47 1.05
C CYS A 255 -7.81 -21.90 1.12
N PRO A 256 -8.39 -22.82 1.93
CA PRO A 256 -7.84 -24.16 2.09
C PRO A 256 -7.94 -25.01 0.81
N ARG A 257 -8.92 -24.70 -0.04
CA ARG A 257 -9.13 -25.38 -1.32
C ARG A 257 -8.48 -24.69 -2.52
N LYS A 258 -7.72 -23.59 -2.28
CA LYS A 258 -7.12 -22.76 -3.34
C LYS A 258 -8.12 -22.33 -4.43
N ALA A 259 -9.38 -22.16 -4.04
CA ALA A 259 -10.47 -21.76 -4.92
C ALA A 259 -10.45 -20.27 -5.29
N ILE A 260 -9.56 -19.48 -4.70
CA ILE A 260 -9.42 -18.05 -5.00
C ILE A 260 -8.05 -17.81 -5.61
N THR A 261 -8.03 -17.22 -6.80
CA THR A 261 -6.82 -16.85 -7.55
C THR A 261 -6.71 -15.35 -7.71
N MET A 262 -5.52 -14.84 -8.01
CA MET A 262 -5.29 -13.41 -8.29
C MET A 262 -5.04 -13.23 -9.79
N ALA A 263 -6.04 -12.68 -10.50
CA ALA A 263 -5.95 -12.36 -11.92
C ALA A 263 -5.46 -10.91 -12.16
N SER A 264 -4.99 -10.61 -13.37
CA SER A 264 -4.74 -9.22 -13.79
C SER A 264 -6.04 -8.42 -13.73
N ARG A 265 -5.98 -7.17 -13.27
CA ARG A 265 -7.14 -6.26 -13.26
C ARG A 265 -7.40 -5.68 -14.65
N LEU A 266 -6.34 -5.38 -15.39
CA LEU A 266 -6.46 -4.95 -16.78
C LEU A 266 -6.51 -6.19 -17.67
N PRO A 267 -7.35 -6.22 -18.71
CA PRO A 267 -7.28 -7.27 -19.72
C PRO A 267 -5.86 -7.25 -20.34
N ASP A 268 -5.29 -8.43 -20.55
CA ASP A 268 -4.03 -8.56 -21.27
C ASP A 268 -4.20 -7.93 -22.66
N SER A 269 -3.43 -6.89 -22.94
CA SER A 269 -3.43 -6.19 -24.23
C SER A 269 -2.88 -7.05 -25.38
N THR A 270 -2.59 -8.32 -25.15
CA THR A 270 -2.02 -9.28 -26.09
C THR A 270 -3.05 -10.20 -26.79
N THR A 271 -4.33 -10.12 -26.41
CA THR A 271 -5.39 -10.90 -27.09
C THR A 271 -6.37 -9.95 -27.79
N GLY A 272 -6.05 -9.51 -28.99
CA GLY A 272 -7.02 -8.74 -29.77
C GLY A 272 -6.48 -7.84 -30.88
N HIS A 273 -5.60 -8.34 -31.73
CA HIS A 273 -5.45 -7.82 -33.08
C HIS A 273 -5.33 -8.99 -34.08
N GLU A 274 -6.39 -9.74 -34.23
CA GLU A 274 -6.68 -10.29 -35.56
C GLU A 274 -7.24 -9.14 -36.40
N LEU A 275 -6.36 -8.46 -37.10
CA LEU A 275 -6.71 -7.61 -38.20
C LEU A 275 -7.24 -8.51 -39.33
N SER A 276 -8.53 -8.69 -39.40
CA SER A 276 -9.18 -9.18 -40.62
C SER A 276 -9.09 -8.06 -41.68
N PHE A 277 -8.09 -8.15 -42.53
CA PHE A 277 -8.12 -7.44 -43.81
C PHE A 277 -9.07 -8.19 -44.73
N GLY A 278 -10.27 -7.60 -44.97
CA GLY A 278 -11.17 -7.90 -46.04
C GLY A 278 -11.13 -6.77 -47.04
#